data_b195781b6a23eab47eb23c85ba33b05a
#
_entry.id   b195781b6a23eab47eb23c85ba33b05a
#
_cell.length_a   1.000
_cell.length_b   1.000
_cell.length_c   1.000
_cell.angle_alpha   90.00
_cell.angle_beta   90.00
_cell.angle_gamma   90.00
#
_symmetry.space_group_name_H-M   'P 1'
#
loop_
_entity.id
_entity.type
_entity.pdbx_description
1 polymer ?
#
loop_
_entity_poly.entity_id
_entity_poly.type
_entity_poly.pdbx_seq_one_letter_code
_entity_poly.pdbx_strand_id
1 'polypeptide(L)'
;YGMDTTDFGYFYGYAWRILEGQVPYRDFYYIKPALPLYWHAFWMWLTPESVNVLAGKAGFVAGMLAASWFAALFLNRLFRLEALGLPLPLLATCGFVWGVHSFPHMPWHTVDGILFAGGALWAAVSGWPAVAGLLAACAMLCKQSFLLVPPAVALLIWLTRPWRREVVYCLAAWLGLMVLVYGLLYNAGALSAFSRMTTGQLDIREALDAGIFIYLRQSWWLPGLAVLPWLAAKLLQKPLPAALRPAYIYLALLAVWYIREVL
;
A
#
# COMPACT_ATOMS: atom_id res chain seq x y z
N TYR A 1 -20.62 15.69 -11.44
CA TYR A 1 -19.54 14.74 -11.17
C TYR A 1 -19.36 13.86 -12.41
N GLY A 2 -18.59 14.39 -13.40
CA GLY A 2 -18.35 13.75 -14.68
C GLY A 2 -17.58 12.45 -14.58
N MET A 3 -17.69 11.60 -15.61
CA MET A 3 -16.70 10.56 -15.85
C MET A 3 -15.38 11.27 -16.16
N ASP A 4 -14.33 10.98 -15.40
CA ASP A 4 -12.98 11.18 -15.88
C ASP A 4 -12.78 10.16 -17.01
N THR A 5 -12.81 10.65 -18.24
CA THR A 5 -12.68 9.82 -19.43
C THR A 5 -11.24 9.36 -19.67
N THR A 6 -10.27 9.90 -18.92
CA THR A 6 -8.86 9.55 -19.04
C THR A 6 -8.52 8.29 -18.25
N ASP A 7 -8.27 8.42 -16.96
CA ASP A 7 -7.74 7.32 -16.14
C ASP A 7 -8.80 6.29 -15.74
N PHE A 8 -10.05 6.74 -15.51
CA PHE A 8 -11.16 5.82 -15.20
C PHE A 8 -11.45 4.87 -16.36
N GLY A 9 -11.58 5.42 -17.58
CA GLY A 9 -11.80 4.64 -18.79
C GLY A 9 -10.65 3.69 -19.09
N TYR A 10 -9.42 4.11 -18.78
CA TYR A 10 -8.22 3.31 -18.92
C TYR A 10 -8.26 2.05 -18.05
N PHE A 11 -8.53 2.19 -16.74
CA PHE A 11 -8.62 1.04 -15.82
C PHE A 11 -9.74 0.08 -16.18
N TYR A 12 -10.93 0.62 -16.47
CA TYR A 12 -12.07 -0.21 -16.87
C TYR A 12 -11.87 -0.90 -18.20
N GLY A 13 -11.27 -0.21 -19.17
CA GLY A 13 -10.93 -0.80 -20.46
C GLY A 13 -9.98 -1.99 -20.33
N TYR A 14 -8.96 -1.89 -19.47
CA TYR A 14 -8.06 -3.01 -19.22
C TYR A 14 -8.69 -4.13 -18.41
N ALA A 15 -9.51 -3.83 -17.41
CA ALA A 15 -10.24 -4.83 -16.65
C ALA A 15 -11.22 -5.60 -17.56
N TRP A 16 -11.90 -4.90 -18.47
CA TRP A 16 -12.77 -5.52 -19.49
C TRP A 16 -11.99 -6.43 -20.45
N ARG A 17 -10.82 -6.01 -20.91
CA ARG A 17 -9.95 -6.87 -21.75
C ARG A 17 -9.56 -8.17 -21.05
N ILE A 18 -9.37 -8.16 -19.74
CA ILE A 18 -9.13 -9.38 -18.96
C ILE A 18 -10.37 -10.28 -18.97
N LEU A 19 -11.58 -9.72 -18.85
CA LEU A 19 -12.83 -10.50 -18.94
C LEU A 19 -13.02 -11.13 -20.33
N GLU A 20 -12.52 -10.48 -21.38
CA GLU A 20 -12.45 -11.03 -22.74
C GLU A 20 -11.31 -12.05 -22.94
N GLY A 21 -10.65 -12.49 -21.88
CA GLY A 21 -9.59 -13.51 -21.91
C GLY A 21 -8.21 -13.00 -22.34
N GLN A 22 -8.01 -11.68 -22.47
CA GLN A 22 -6.71 -11.12 -22.80
C GLN A 22 -5.80 -11.08 -21.56
N VAL A 23 -4.52 -11.32 -21.78
CA VAL A 23 -3.50 -11.38 -20.72
C VAL A 23 -2.67 -10.10 -20.73
N PRO A 24 -2.57 -9.37 -19.60
CA PRO A 24 -1.68 -8.21 -19.49
C PRO A 24 -0.25 -8.54 -19.91
N TYR A 25 0.42 -7.57 -20.50
CA TYR A 25 1.80 -7.64 -21.03
C TYR A 25 1.95 -8.51 -22.29
N ARG A 26 1.18 -9.57 -22.46
CA ARG A 26 1.20 -10.38 -23.68
C ARG A 26 0.32 -9.77 -24.78
N ASP A 27 -0.94 -9.46 -24.43
CA ASP A 27 -1.95 -9.03 -25.40
C ASP A 27 -2.17 -7.51 -25.40
N PHE A 28 -1.69 -6.82 -24.38
CA PHE A 28 -1.72 -5.36 -24.29
C PHE A 28 -0.61 -4.80 -23.42
N TYR A 29 -0.25 -3.55 -23.72
CA TYR A 29 0.78 -2.83 -23.01
C TYR A 29 0.27 -2.33 -21.65
N TYR A 30 1.03 -2.63 -20.57
CA TYR A 30 0.74 -2.12 -19.24
C TYR A 30 2.05 -1.98 -18.41
N ILE A 31 2.30 -0.80 -17.86
CA ILE A 31 3.60 -0.43 -17.24
C ILE A 31 3.67 -0.69 -15.73
N LYS A 32 2.60 -1.18 -15.12
CA LYS A 32 2.51 -1.42 -13.68
C LYS A 32 2.19 -2.88 -13.41
N PRO A 33 2.39 -3.39 -12.18
CA PRO A 33 1.89 -4.70 -11.80
C PRO A 33 0.36 -4.78 -11.97
N ALA A 34 -0.15 -5.91 -12.48
CA ALA A 34 -1.52 -6.01 -12.99
C ALA A 34 -2.56 -6.45 -11.93
N LEU A 35 -2.20 -6.62 -10.66
CA LEU A 35 -3.17 -7.04 -9.64
C LEU A 35 -4.41 -6.13 -9.60
N PRO A 36 -4.31 -4.79 -9.67
CA PRO A 36 -5.49 -3.92 -9.70
C PRO A 36 -6.42 -4.21 -10.87
N LEU A 37 -5.88 -4.55 -12.05
CA LEU A 37 -6.69 -4.86 -13.22
C LEU A 37 -7.52 -6.13 -12.99
N TYR A 38 -6.92 -7.19 -12.43
CA TYR A 38 -7.63 -8.42 -12.07
C TYR A 38 -8.63 -8.19 -10.93
N TRP A 39 -8.27 -7.35 -9.95
CA TRP A 39 -9.16 -6.97 -8.86
C TRP A 39 -10.41 -6.25 -9.37
N HIS A 40 -10.25 -5.30 -10.29
CA HIS A 40 -11.37 -4.58 -10.88
C HIS A 40 -12.14 -5.42 -11.89
N ALA A 41 -11.48 -6.30 -12.65
CA ALA A 41 -12.14 -7.28 -13.52
C ALA A 41 -13.04 -8.23 -12.71
N PHE A 42 -12.58 -8.68 -11.54
CA PHE A 42 -13.39 -9.50 -10.63
C PHE A 42 -14.67 -8.76 -10.19
N TRP A 43 -14.58 -7.51 -9.80
CA TRP A 43 -15.76 -6.72 -9.43
C TRP A 43 -16.67 -6.46 -10.62
N MET A 44 -16.13 -6.18 -11.81
CA MET A 44 -16.92 -6.03 -13.03
C MET A 44 -17.65 -7.31 -13.41
N TRP A 45 -17.04 -8.46 -13.19
CA TRP A 45 -17.69 -9.76 -13.41
C TRP A 45 -18.86 -10.01 -12.46
N LEU A 46 -18.79 -9.53 -11.22
CA LEU A 46 -19.85 -9.68 -10.22
C LEU A 46 -21.02 -8.70 -10.40
N THR A 47 -20.83 -7.64 -11.18
CA THR A 47 -21.82 -6.57 -11.29
C THR A 47 -22.39 -6.49 -12.72
N PRO A 48 -23.69 -6.17 -12.90
CA PRO A 48 -24.25 -5.91 -14.22
C PRO A 48 -23.54 -4.75 -14.93
N GLU A 49 -23.36 -4.83 -16.23
CA GLU A 49 -22.66 -3.81 -17.03
C GLU A 49 -23.22 -2.40 -16.83
N SER A 50 -24.54 -2.27 -16.69
CA SER A 50 -25.21 -0.98 -16.50
C SER A 50 -24.82 -0.24 -15.23
N VAL A 51 -24.26 -0.94 -14.21
CA VAL A 51 -23.85 -0.36 -12.92
C VAL A 51 -22.36 -0.46 -12.63
N ASN A 52 -21.57 -1.04 -13.55
CA ASN A 52 -20.13 -1.25 -13.35
C ASN A 52 -19.39 0.02 -12.92
N VAL A 53 -19.68 1.16 -13.57
CA VAL A 53 -19.06 2.46 -13.23
C VAL A 53 -19.39 2.89 -11.81
N LEU A 54 -20.65 2.74 -11.40
CA LEU A 54 -21.10 3.07 -10.05
C LEU A 54 -20.48 2.11 -9.02
N ALA A 55 -20.43 0.82 -9.34
CA ALA A 55 -19.80 -0.20 -8.50
C ALA A 55 -18.31 0.10 -8.27
N GLY A 56 -17.59 0.55 -9.28
CA GLY A 56 -16.18 0.95 -9.14
C GLY A 56 -15.98 2.17 -8.25
N LYS A 57 -16.86 3.17 -8.37
CA LYS A 57 -16.84 4.33 -7.46
C LYS A 57 -17.16 3.93 -6.02
N ALA A 58 -18.15 3.06 -5.84
CA ALA A 58 -18.47 2.51 -4.53
C ALA A 58 -17.32 1.67 -3.96
N GLY A 59 -16.67 0.87 -4.80
CA GLY A 59 -15.46 0.10 -4.46
C GLY A 59 -14.30 1.00 -4.02
N PHE A 60 -14.07 2.13 -4.70
CA PHE A 60 -13.10 3.14 -4.26
C PHE A 60 -13.42 3.65 -2.86
N VAL A 61 -14.67 4.08 -2.62
CA VAL A 61 -15.10 4.60 -1.30
C VAL A 61 -14.94 3.54 -0.21
N ALA A 62 -15.38 2.32 -0.47
CA ALA A 62 -15.25 1.20 0.46
C ALA A 62 -13.77 0.85 0.71
N GLY A 63 -12.93 0.85 -0.32
CA GLY A 63 -11.49 0.64 -0.22
C GLY A 63 -10.80 1.70 0.64
N MET A 64 -11.11 2.97 0.43
CA MET A 64 -10.59 4.07 1.25
C MET A 64 -11.06 4.01 2.70
N LEU A 65 -12.33 3.65 2.94
CA LEU A 65 -12.85 3.43 4.28
C LEU A 65 -12.12 2.28 4.99
N ALA A 66 -11.95 1.16 4.31
CA ALA A 66 -11.23 0.00 4.85
C ALA A 66 -9.75 0.32 5.11
N ALA A 67 -9.06 1.01 4.18
CA ALA A 67 -7.68 1.44 4.35
C ALA A 67 -7.53 2.36 5.58
N SER A 68 -8.43 3.33 5.74
CA SER A 68 -8.44 4.25 6.88
C SER A 68 -8.71 3.52 8.19
N TRP A 69 -9.59 2.52 8.17
CA TRP A 69 -9.87 1.67 9.33
C TRP A 69 -8.65 0.83 9.71
N PHE A 70 -7.99 0.18 8.74
CA PHE A 70 -6.75 -0.56 9.00
C PHE A 70 -5.63 0.34 9.53
N ALA A 71 -5.48 1.55 9.00
CA ALA A 71 -4.52 2.52 9.51
C ALA A 71 -4.83 2.93 10.97
N ALA A 72 -6.10 3.19 11.31
CA ALA A 72 -6.51 3.50 12.68
C ALA A 72 -6.25 2.33 13.64
N LEU A 73 -6.60 1.11 13.23
CA LEU A 73 -6.33 -0.11 14.00
C LEU A 73 -4.83 -0.34 14.20
N PHE A 74 -4.04 -0.15 13.16
CA PHE A 74 -2.58 -0.25 13.21
C PHE A 74 -1.99 0.76 14.20
N LEU A 75 -2.34 2.04 14.06
CA LEU A 75 -1.86 3.11 14.93
C LEU A 75 -2.28 2.90 16.38
N ASN A 76 -3.54 2.48 16.60
CA ASN A 76 -4.01 2.18 17.96
C ASN A 76 -3.23 1.02 18.60
N ARG A 77 -2.99 -0.06 17.86
CA ARG A 77 -2.17 -1.20 18.35
C ARG A 77 -0.75 -0.78 18.69
N LEU A 78 -0.17 0.11 17.89
CA LEU A 78 1.20 0.55 18.04
C LEU A 78 1.37 1.56 19.18
N PHE A 79 0.44 2.52 19.30
CA PHE A 79 0.54 3.66 20.22
C PHE A 79 -0.47 3.66 21.36
N ARG A 80 -1.39 2.69 21.40
CA ARG A 80 -2.49 2.63 22.40
C ARG A 80 -3.32 3.92 22.45
N LEU A 81 -3.72 4.43 21.29
CA LEU A 81 -4.35 5.75 21.13
C LEU A 81 -5.69 5.84 21.87
N GLU A 82 -6.44 4.74 21.99
CA GLU A 82 -7.67 4.71 22.82
C GLU A 82 -7.39 4.99 24.30
N ALA A 83 -6.25 4.54 24.83
CA ALA A 83 -5.85 4.87 26.20
C ALA A 83 -5.52 6.36 26.38
N LEU A 84 -5.30 7.09 25.28
CA LEU A 84 -5.11 8.54 25.26
C LEU A 84 -6.43 9.29 24.99
N GLY A 85 -7.57 8.61 24.97
CA GLY A 85 -8.88 9.20 24.71
C GLY A 85 -9.20 9.44 23.22
N LEU A 86 -8.41 8.87 22.30
CA LEU A 86 -8.63 9.00 20.85
C LEU A 86 -9.40 7.77 20.33
N PRO A 87 -10.71 7.89 20.07
CA PRO A 87 -11.52 6.74 19.64
C PRO A 87 -11.20 6.34 18.19
N LEU A 88 -11.15 5.04 17.94
CA LEU A 88 -10.88 4.47 16.61
C LEU A 88 -11.77 5.04 15.49
N PRO A 89 -13.11 5.19 15.69
CA PRO A 89 -13.96 5.76 14.63
C PRO A 89 -13.55 7.17 14.23
N LEU A 90 -13.09 8.01 15.17
CA LEU A 90 -12.61 9.36 14.87
C LEU A 90 -11.36 9.30 14.00
N LEU A 91 -10.38 8.46 14.38
CA LEU A 91 -9.15 8.30 13.62
C LEU A 91 -9.42 7.78 12.20
N ALA A 92 -10.29 6.78 12.08
CA ALA A 92 -10.68 6.22 10.79
C ALA A 92 -11.42 7.26 9.93
N THR A 93 -12.32 8.05 10.53
CA THR A 93 -13.04 9.12 9.81
C THR A 93 -12.08 10.19 9.32
N CYS A 94 -11.15 10.64 10.13
CA CYS A 94 -10.12 11.62 9.72
C CYS A 94 -9.29 11.06 8.55
N GLY A 95 -8.84 9.82 8.64
CA GLY A 95 -8.10 9.16 7.56
C GLY A 95 -8.94 9.02 6.29
N PHE A 96 -10.20 8.65 6.41
CA PHE A 96 -11.13 8.52 5.29
C PHE A 96 -11.38 9.87 4.58
N VAL A 97 -11.72 10.91 5.34
CA VAL A 97 -11.93 12.25 4.78
C VAL A 97 -10.67 12.74 4.06
N TRP A 98 -9.50 12.58 4.68
CA TRP A 98 -8.23 12.93 4.04
C TRP A 98 -8.03 12.13 2.74
N GLY A 99 -8.21 10.82 2.79
CA GLY A 99 -8.02 9.94 1.63
C GLY A 99 -8.94 10.26 0.47
N VAL A 100 -10.25 10.44 0.74
CA VAL A 100 -11.24 10.78 -0.31
C VAL A 100 -10.93 12.13 -0.98
N HIS A 101 -10.39 13.10 -0.25
CA HIS A 101 -10.00 14.39 -0.82
C HIS A 101 -8.61 14.36 -1.50
N SER A 102 -7.77 13.39 -1.18
CA SER A 102 -6.41 13.30 -1.72
C SER A 102 -6.30 12.49 -3.01
N PHE A 103 -7.27 11.61 -3.29
CA PHE A 103 -7.24 10.71 -4.45
C PHE A 103 -8.46 10.91 -5.35
N PRO A 104 -8.31 10.71 -6.67
CA PRO A 104 -9.45 10.75 -7.59
C PRO A 104 -10.44 9.62 -7.28
N HIS A 105 -11.75 9.91 -7.37
CA HIS A 105 -12.83 8.99 -7.03
C HIS A 105 -13.05 7.93 -8.11
N MET A 106 -12.07 7.08 -8.31
CA MET A 106 -12.06 6.03 -9.34
C MET A 106 -11.21 4.84 -8.92
N PRO A 107 -11.35 3.67 -9.55
CA PRO A 107 -10.41 2.58 -9.44
C PRO A 107 -8.98 3.07 -9.71
N TRP A 108 -8.09 2.86 -8.74
CA TRP A 108 -6.74 3.36 -8.85
C TRP A 108 -5.74 2.44 -8.15
N HIS A 109 -4.74 1.99 -8.89
CA HIS A 109 -3.70 1.09 -8.38
C HIS A 109 -3.01 1.57 -7.08
N THR A 110 -2.91 2.89 -6.87
CA THR A 110 -2.35 3.45 -5.62
C THR A 110 -3.30 3.25 -4.45
N VAL A 111 -4.61 3.42 -4.64
CA VAL A 111 -5.63 3.21 -3.60
C VAL A 111 -5.70 1.74 -3.20
N ASP A 112 -5.68 0.82 -4.19
CA ASP A 112 -5.63 -0.61 -3.92
C ASP A 112 -4.36 -0.99 -3.17
N GLY A 113 -3.21 -0.43 -3.55
CA GLY A 113 -1.94 -0.62 -2.85
C GLY A 113 -1.96 -0.12 -1.41
N ILE A 114 -2.56 1.04 -1.14
CA ILE A 114 -2.74 1.60 0.22
C ILE A 114 -3.64 0.69 1.05
N LEU A 115 -4.73 0.17 0.49
CA LEU A 115 -5.62 -0.77 1.17
C LEU A 115 -4.86 -2.02 1.63
N PHE A 116 -4.13 -2.66 0.72
CA PHE A 116 -3.37 -3.86 1.03
C PHE A 116 -2.19 -3.58 1.99
N ALA A 117 -1.49 -2.45 1.83
CA ALA A 117 -0.41 -2.04 2.72
C ALA A 117 -0.92 -1.76 4.14
N GLY A 118 -2.03 -1.04 4.28
CA GLY A 118 -2.69 -0.79 5.57
C GLY A 118 -3.12 -2.09 6.25
N GLY A 119 -3.73 -2.99 5.50
CA GLY A 119 -4.09 -4.33 5.97
C GLY A 119 -2.88 -5.15 6.41
N ALA A 120 -1.77 -5.09 5.65
CA ALA A 120 -0.51 -5.78 5.99
C ALA A 120 0.09 -5.27 7.31
N LEU A 121 0.15 -3.96 7.50
CA LEU A 121 0.64 -3.33 8.73
C LEU A 121 -0.22 -3.71 9.94
N TRP A 122 -1.54 -3.65 9.80
CA TRP A 122 -2.46 -4.08 10.84
C TRP A 122 -2.33 -5.56 11.17
N ALA A 123 -2.27 -6.44 10.18
CA ALA A 123 -2.09 -7.87 10.37
C ALA A 123 -0.76 -8.19 11.09
N ALA A 124 0.32 -7.47 10.75
CA ALA A 124 1.62 -7.61 11.40
C ALA A 124 1.55 -7.34 12.91
N VAL A 125 0.97 -6.21 13.32
CA VAL A 125 0.85 -5.87 14.76
C VAL A 125 -0.21 -6.69 15.47
N SER A 126 -1.16 -7.31 14.73
CA SER A 126 -2.20 -8.17 15.28
C SER A 126 -1.74 -9.63 15.47
N GLY A 127 -0.54 -10.00 15.01
CA GLY A 127 0.00 -11.35 15.17
C GLY A 127 -0.41 -12.34 14.08
N TRP A 128 -0.72 -11.84 12.89
CA TRP A 128 -1.06 -12.62 11.70
C TRP A 128 0.02 -12.52 10.62
N PRO A 129 1.25 -13.03 10.87
CA PRO A 129 2.40 -12.77 10.02
C PRO A 129 2.23 -13.29 8.58
N ALA A 130 1.60 -14.43 8.39
CA ALA A 130 1.35 -14.97 7.05
C ALA A 130 0.37 -14.08 6.26
N VAL A 131 -0.71 -13.61 6.91
CA VAL A 131 -1.66 -12.67 6.30
C VAL A 131 -0.97 -11.34 5.97
N ALA A 132 -0.11 -10.85 6.88
CA ALA A 132 0.69 -9.65 6.64
C ALA A 132 1.59 -9.80 5.40
N GLY A 133 2.25 -10.94 5.24
CA GLY A 133 3.07 -11.25 4.07
C GLY A 133 2.26 -11.31 2.76
N LEU A 134 1.10 -11.98 2.77
CA LEU A 134 0.21 -12.03 1.60
C LEU A 134 -0.28 -10.64 1.20
N LEU A 135 -0.77 -9.83 2.15
CA LEU A 135 -1.25 -8.47 1.88
C LEU A 135 -0.12 -7.55 1.43
N ALA A 136 1.09 -7.70 1.97
CA ALA A 136 2.27 -6.96 1.53
C ALA A 136 2.65 -7.31 0.08
N ALA A 137 2.54 -8.58 -0.33
CA ALA A 137 2.72 -9.00 -1.71
C ALA A 137 1.63 -8.40 -2.63
N CYS A 138 0.36 -8.39 -2.19
CA CYS A 138 -0.72 -7.74 -2.93
C CYS A 138 -0.45 -6.25 -3.12
N ALA A 139 0.01 -5.53 -2.09
CA ALA A 139 0.37 -4.12 -2.20
C ALA A 139 1.47 -3.91 -3.28
N MET A 140 2.55 -4.70 -3.22
CA MET A 140 3.64 -4.66 -4.20
C MET A 140 3.16 -4.96 -5.62
N LEU A 141 2.19 -5.86 -5.78
CA LEU A 141 1.59 -6.22 -7.06
C LEU A 141 0.56 -5.18 -7.57
N CYS A 142 0.28 -4.13 -6.80
CA CYS A 142 -0.54 -3.00 -7.26
C CYS A 142 0.30 -1.92 -7.98
N LYS A 143 1.47 -1.61 -7.47
CA LYS A 143 2.33 -0.56 -8.04
C LYS A 143 3.78 -0.74 -7.56
N GLN A 144 4.74 -0.37 -8.41
CA GLN A 144 6.18 -0.49 -8.09
C GLN A 144 6.58 0.28 -6.82
N SER A 145 5.91 1.41 -6.52
CA SER A 145 6.19 2.19 -5.32
C SER A 145 5.95 1.43 -4.01
N PHE A 146 5.15 0.37 -4.02
CA PHE A 146 4.96 -0.50 -2.86
C PHE A 146 6.00 -1.62 -2.71
N LEU A 147 7.07 -1.60 -3.51
CA LEU A 147 8.15 -2.61 -3.46
C LEU A 147 8.75 -2.77 -2.05
N LEU A 148 8.79 -1.71 -1.27
CA LEU A 148 9.35 -1.74 0.09
C LEU A 148 8.35 -2.13 1.18
N VAL A 149 7.06 -2.33 0.86
CA VAL A 149 6.06 -2.75 1.87
C VAL A 149 6.42 -4.11 2.49
N PRO A 150 6.79 -5.16 1.74
CA PRO A 150 7.18 -6.44 2.36
C PRO A 150 8.35 -6.33 3.34
N PRO A 151 9.50 -5.71 3.01
CA PRO A 151 10.58 -5.56 3.98
C PRO A 151 10.21 -4.65 5.16
N ALA A 152 9.38 -3.62 4.96
CA ALA A 152 8.90 -2.79 6.05
C ALA A 152 7.99 -3.55 7.02
N VAL A 153 7.10 -4.39 6.50
CA VAL A 153 6.23 -5.25 7.32
C VAL A 153 7.06 -6.30 8.07
N ALA A 154 8.05 -6.92 7.42
CA ALA A 154 8.96 -7.88 8.07
C ALA A 154 9.77 -7.20 9.20
N LEU A 155 10.27 -5.99 8.97
CA LEU A 155 10.96 -5.18 9.97
C LEU A 155 10.03 -4.83 11.15
N LEU A 156 8.79 -4.45 10.88
CA LEU A 156 7.80 -4.17 11.93
C LEU A 156 7.57 -5.38 12.82
N ILE A 157 7.39 -6.57 12.22
CA ILE A 157 7.26 -7.84 12.97
C ILE A 157 8.50 -8.08 13.82
N TRP A 158 9.69 -7.91 13.24
CA TRP A 158 10.94 -8.08 13.98
C TRP A 158 11.04 -7.14 15.19
N LEU A 159 10.69 -5.87 15.02
CA LEU A 159 10.79 -4.87 16.09
C LEU A 159 9.75 -5.04 17.20
N THR A 160 8.58 -5.61 16.86
CA THR A 160 7.43 -5.70 17.78
C THR A 160 7.21 -7.08 18.37
N ARG A 161 7.84 -8.12 17.81
CA ARG A 161 7.65 -9.52 18.21
C ARG A 161 8.97 -10.18 18.61
N PRO A 162 9.00 -10.99 19.70
CA PRO A 162 10.22 -11.67 20.14
C PRO A 162 10.62 -12.84 19.25
N TRP A 163 9.70 -13.35 18.41
CA TRP A 163 9.86 -14.60 17.68
C TRP A 163 10.28 -14.39 16.23
N ARG A 164 11.52 -14.73 15.90
CA ARG A 164 12.04 -14.66 14.51
C ARG A 164 11.25 -15.51 13.52
N ARG A 165 10.59 -16.60 13.98
CA ARG A 165 9.75 -17.46 13.14
C ARG A 165 8.57 -16.70 12.49
N GLU A 166 8.04 -15.68 13.15
CA GLU A 166 6.94 -14.88 12.59
C GLU A 166 7.40 -14.08 11.36
N VAL A 167 8.64 -13.60 11.36
CA VAL A 167 9.25 -12.99 10.17
C VAL A 167 9.37 -14.01 9.04
N VAL A 168 9.77 -15.24 9.35
CA VAL A 168 9.87 -16.31 8.35
C VAL A 168 8.50 -16.62 7.75
N TYR A 169 7.43 -16.72 8.55
CA TYR A 169 6.07 -16.92 8.02
C TYR A 169 5.60 -15.79 7.13
N CYS A 170 5.90 -14.55 7.51
CA CYS A 170 5.59 -13.37 6.69
C CYS A 170 6.31 -13.42 5.33
N LEU A 171 7.61 -13.64 5.35
CA LEU A 171 8.43 -13.70 4.12
C LEU A 171 8.09 -14.93 3.26
N ALA A 172 7.80 -16.09 3.88
CA ALA A 172 7.38 -17.28 3.14
C ALA A 172 6.02 -17.06 2.43
N ALA A 173 5.06 -16.45 3.11
CA ALA A 173 3.77 -16.12 2.51
C ALA A 173 3.89 -15.09 1.37
N TRP A 174 4.69 -14.04 1.57
CA TRP A 174 5.01 -13.08 0.52
C TRP A 174 5.68 -13.77 -0.69
N LEU A 175 6.75 -14.53 -0.46
CA LEU A 175 7.48 -15.23 -1.52
C LEU A 175 6.60 -16.24 -2.25
N GLY A 176 5.76 -16.98 -1.52
CA GLY A 176 4.83 -17.96 -2.09
C GLY A 176 3.86 -17.32 -3.08
N LEU A 177 3.27 -16.16 -2.73
CA LEU A 177 2.41 -15.42 -3.65
C LEU A 177 3.20 -14.87 -4.86
N MET A 178 4.42 -14.37 -4.66
CA MET A 178 5.26 -13.90 -5.76
C MET A 178 5.62 -15.03 -6.73
N VAL A 179 6.02 -16.21 -6.22
CA VAL A 179 6.30 -17.39 -7.04
C VAL A 179 5.07 -17.82 -7.83
N LEU A 180 3.91 -17.83 -7.20
CA LEU A 180 2.64 -18.13 -7.88
C LEU A 180 2.38 -17.16 -9.04
N VAL A 181 2.44 -15.84 -8.78
CA VAL A 181 2.15 -14.82 -9.79
C VAL A 181 3.17 -14.87 -10.94
N TYR A 182 4.47 -14.97 -10.62
CA TYR A 182 5.50 -15.08 -11.67
C TYR A 182 5.39 -16.39 -12.45
N GLY A 183 5.01 -17.49 -11.78
CA GLY A 183 4.71 -18.77 -12.44
C GLY A 183 3.53 -18.67 -13.41
N LEU A 184 2.47 -17.98 -13.03
CA LEU A 184 1.32 -17.72 -13.91
C LEU A 184 1.70 -16.85 -15.11
N LEU A 185 2.50 -15.80 -14.91
CA LEU A 185 3.02 -14.95 -16.00
C LEU A 185 3.93 -15.72 -16.94
N TYR A 186 4.77 -16.61 -16.39
CA TYR A 186 5.62 -17.49 -17.20
C TYR A 186 4.80 -18.43 -18.07
N ASN A 187 3.83 -19.14 -17.48
CA ASN A 187 2.95 -20.04 -18.21
C ASN A 187 2.10 -19.33 -19.27
N ALA A 188 1.73 -18.07 -19.01
CA ALA A 188 1.01 -17.24 -19.99
C ALA A 188 1.91 -16.66 -21.08
N GLY A 189 3.24 -16.87 -21.03
CA GLY A 189 4.20 -16.26 -21.97
C GLY A 189 4.38 -14.74 -21.78
N ALA A 190 3.94 -14.19 -20.65
CA ALA A 190 3.90 -12.76 -20.37
C ALA A 190 5.09 -12.25 -19.54
N LEU A 191 5.89 -13.15 -18.92
CA LEU A 191 6.90 -12.78 -17.93
C LEU A 191 7.99 -11.87 -18.49
N SER A 192 8.52 -12.14 -19.68
CA SER A 192 9.58 -11.30 -20.27
C SER A 192 9.07 -9.91 -20.64
N ALA A 193 7.84 -9.81 -21.12
CA ALA A 193 7.19 -8.54 -21.44
C ALA A 193 6.86 -7.77 -20.14
N PHE A 194 6.36 -8.44 -19.10
CA PHE A 194 6.18 -7.87 -17.77
C PHE A 194 7.47 -7.21 -17.26
N SER A 195 8.59 -7.95 -17.28
CA SER A 195 9.87 -7.41 -16.83
C SER A 195 10.27 -6.16 -17.62
N ARG A 196 10.23 -6.20 -18.95
CA ARG A 196 10.58 -5.04 -19.79
C ARG A 196 9.67 -3.84 -19.56
N MET A 197 8.35 -4.05 -19.42
CA MET A 197 7.38 -2.98 -19.30
C MET A 197 7.39 -2.33 -17.90
N THR A 198 7.67 -3.12 -16.86
CA THR A 198 7.62 -2.62 -15.47
C THR A 198 8.96 -2.09 -14.95
N THR A 199 10.09 -2.57 -15.48
CA THR A 199 11.44 -2.16 -15.05
C THR A 199 12.16 -1.25 -16.04
N GLY A 200 11.84 -1.34 -17.33
CA GLY A 200 12.56 -0.64 -18.41
C GLY A 200 12.33 0.88 -18.45
N GLN A 201 11.49 1.43 -17.58
CA GLN A 201 11.23 2.88 -17.49
C GLN A 201 11.83 3.54 -16.23
N LEU A 202 12.54 2.76 -15.42
CA LEU A 202 13.16 3.27 -14.20
C LEU A 202 14.59 3.78 -14.50
N ASP A 203 14.72 5.05 -14.85
CA ASP A 203 15.94 5.77 -14.53
C ASP A 203 15.93 6.05 -13.02
N ILE A 204 16.61 5.13 -12.28
CA ILE A 204 16.64 5.18 -10.81
C ILE A 204 17.25 6.51 -10.32
N ARG A 205 18.16 7.10 -11.07
CA ARG A 205 18.83 8.33 -10.68
C ARG A 205 17.91 9.53 -10.84
N GLU A 206 17.27 9.65 -12.00
CA GLU A 206 16.28 10.71 -12.25
C GLU A 206 15.10 10.60 -11.28
N ALA A 207 14.64 9.38 -11.04
CA ALA A 207 13.62 9.09 -10.08
C ALA A 207 14.01 9.52 -8.64
N LEU A 208 15.21 9.19 -8.17
CA LEU A 208 15.70 9.58 -6.84
C LEU A 208 15.81 11.11 -6.71
N ASP A 209 16.39 11.77 -7.71
CA ASP A 209 16.59 13.23 -7.70
C ASP A 209 15.23 13.96 -7.66
N ALA A 210 14.26 13.55 -8.47
CA ALA A 210 12.91 14.10 -8.47
C ALA A 210 12.22 13.88 -7.13
N GLY A 211 12.34 12.70 -6.53
CA GLY A 211 11.69 12.39 -5.27
C GLY A 211 12.28 13.13 -4.09
N ILE A 212 13.59 13.22 -3.98
CA ILE A 212 14.24 14.03 -2.95
C ILE A 212 13.76 15.48 -3.05
N PHE A 213 13.69 16.03 -4.26
CA PHE A 213 13.22 17.41 -4.47
C PHE A 213 11.75 17.59 -4.05
N ILE A 214 10.85 16.69 -4.47
CA ILE A 214 9.43 16.73 -4.11
C ILE A 214 9.27 16.57 -2.59
N TYR A 215 10.00 15.63 -2.00
CA TYR A 215 9.97 15.39 -0.56
C TYR A 215 10.39 16.62 0.24
N LEU A 216 11.54 17.20 -0.08
CA LEU A 216 12.04 18.38 0.60
C LEU A 216 11.10 19.58 0.43
N ARG A 217 10.43 19.70 -0.70
CA ARG A 217 9.51 20.80 -0.97
C ARG A 217 8.12 20.61 -0.34
N GLN A 218 7.58 19.39 -0.38
CA GLN A 218 6.17 19.14 -0.02
C GLN A 218 5.99 18.42 1.30
N SER A 219 6.96 17.63 1.74
CA SER A 219 6.82 16.71 2.87
C SER A 219 7.94 16.83 3.90
N TRP A 220 8.69 17.93 3.91
CA TRP A 220 9.79 18.19 4.84
C TRP A 220 9.39 18.08 6.32
N TRP A 221 8.11 18.25 6.62
CA TRP A 221 7.55 18.14 7.97
C TRP A 221 7.46 16.68 8.48
N LEU A 222 7.47 15.67 7.59
CA LEU A 222 7.40 14.26 7.99
C LEU A 222 8.60 13.80 8.84
N PRO A 223 9.86 14.08 8.47
CA PRO A 223 11.00 13.84 9.37
C PRO A 223 10.87 14.58 10.69
N GLY A 224 10.30 15.80 10.65
CA GLY A 224 10.02 16.56 11.87
C GLY A 224 9.09 15.82 12.82
N LEU A 225 7.99 15.25 12.30
CA LEU A 225 7.08 14.43 13.12
C LEU A 225 7.76 13.20 13.74
N ALA A 226 8.71 12.57 13.04
CA ALA A 226 9.46 11.43 13.58
C ALA A 226 10.45 11.85 14.68
N VAL A 227 11.01 13.07 14.60
CA VAL A 227 11.99 13.60 15.55
C VAL A 227 11.32 14.28 16.76
N LEU A 228 10.12 14.86 16.59
CA LEU A 228 9.41 15.59 17.66
C LEU A 228 9.26 14.80 18.97
N PRO A 229 8.87 13.51 19.00
CA PRO A 229 8.75 12.76 20.24
C PRO A 229 10.07 12.59 20.98
N TRP A 230 11.18 12.47 20.24
CA TRP A 230 12.52 12.38 20.82
C TRP A 230 12.97 13.73 21.39
N LEU A 231 12.71 14.83 20.67
CA LEU A 231 12.95 16.19 21.17
C LEU A 231 12.12 16.49 22.41
N ALA A 232 10.83 16.15 22.39
CA ALA A 232 9.94 16.32 23.55
C ALA A 232 10.43 15.52 24.76
N ALA A 233 10.84 14.27 24.57
CA ALA A 233 11.41 13.45 25.63
C ALA A 233 12.68 14.08 26.22
N LYS A 234 13.55 14.64 25.37
CA LYS A 234 14.78 15.34 25.81
C LYS A 234 14.48 16.64 26.53
N LEU A 235 13.56 17.45 26.02
CA LEU A 235 13.15 18.72 26.63
C LEU A 235 12.45 18.53 27.97
N LEU A 236 11.58 17.52 28.06
CA LEU A 236 10.85 17.19 29.29
C LEU A 236 11.67 16.37 30.29
N GLN A 237 12.92 16.03 29.92
CA GLN A 237 13.81 15.15 30.71
C GLN A 237 13.16 13.80 31.09
N LYS A 238 12.20 13.36 30.30
CA LYS A 238 11.50 12.07 30.46
C LYS A 238 11.93 11.12 29.36
N PRO A 239 12.48 9.95 29.67
CA PRO A 239 12.85 8.98 28.64
C PRO A 239 11.59 8.50 27.93
N LEU A 240 11.71 8.32 26.60
CA LEU A 240 10.66 7.67 25.83
C LEU A 240 10.37 6.28 26.44
N PRO A 241 9.09 5.97 26.71
CA PRO A 241 8.71 4.65 27.20
C PRO A 241 9.33 3.54 26.35
N ALA A 242 9.98 2.58 26.98
CA ALA A 242 10.68 1.49 26.26
C ALA A 242 9.75 0.76 25.28
N ALA A 243 8.48 0.61 25.64
CA ALA A 243 7.46 0.00 24.80
C ALA A 243 7.17 0.77 23.49
N LEU A 244 7.42 2.07 23.43
CA LEU A 244 7.19 2.90 22.25
C LEU A 244 8.44 3.07 21.38
N ARG A 245 9.64 2.70 21.85
CA ARG A 245 10.88 2.84 21.08
C ARG A 245 10.82 2.12 19.71
N PRO A 246 10.34 0.85 19.60
CA PRO A 246 10.21 0.19 18.32
C PRO A 246 9.30 0.95 17.35
N ALA A 247 8.19 1.50 17.86
CA ALA A 247 7.24 2.27 17.07
C ALA A 247 7.87 3.55 16.49
N TYR A 248 8.66 4.27 17.29
CA TYR A 248 9.36 5.48 16.83
C TYR A 248 10.46 5.17 15.83
N ILE A 249 11.24 4.11 16.06
CA ILE A 249 12.23 3.64 15.09
C ILE A 249 11.55 3.32 13.77
N TYR A 250 10.43 2.61 13.80
CA TYR A 250 9.68 2.25 12.62
C TYR A 250 9.16 3.48 11.88
N LEU A 251 8.57 4.46 12.58
CA LEU A 251 8.08 5.69 11.96
C LEU A 251 9.21 6.53 11.37
N ALA A 252 10.36 6.60 12.04
CA ALA A 252 11.53 7.29 11.51
C ALA A 252 12.01 6.64 10.22
N LEU A 253 12.05 5.30 10.17
CA LEU A 253 12.40 4.56 8.96
C LEU A 253 11.36 4.75 7.85
N LEU A 254 10.06 4.76 8.17
CA LEU A 254 9.01 5.09 7.20
C LEU A 254 9.13 6.52 6.68
N ALA A 255 9.45 7.49 7.53
CA ALA A 255 9.66 8.87 7.12
C ALA A 255 10.85 9.01 6.17
N VAL A 256 11.95 8.30 6.43
CA VAL A 256 13.10 8.22 5.52
C VAL A 256 12.71 7.51 4.22
N TRP A 257 11.92 6.45 4.33
CA TRP A 257 11.45 5.72 3.16
C TRP A 257 10.46 6.52 2.31
N TYR A 258 9.60 7.32 2.91
CA TYR A 258 8.66 8.18 2.16
C TYR A 258 9.37 9.08 1.15
N ILE A 259 10.63 9.42 1.38
CA ILE A 259 11.48 10.13 0.41
C ILE A 259 11.49 9.42 -0.95
N ARG A 260 11.44 8.09 -0.94
CA ARG A 260 11.45 7.27 -2.16
C ARG A 260 10.05 7.08 -2.78
N GLU A 261 8.99 7.12 -1.97
CA GLU A 261 7.63 6.82 -2.44
C GLU A 261 6.99 8.00 -3.18
N VAL A 262 7.53 9.20 -2.98
CA VAL A 262 7.13 10.39 -3.75
C VAL A 262 7.72 10.33 -5.17
N LEU A 263 8.57 9.33 -5.42
CA LEU A 263 9.10 8.93 -6.71
C LEU A 263 8.14 7.99 -7.42
#